data_ed885b0cdc9f097735374b0cb16d5453
#
_entry.id   ed885b0cdc9f097735374b0cb16d5453
#
_cell.length_a   1.000
_cell.length_b   1.000
_cell.length_c   1.000
_cell.angle_alpha   90.00
_cell.angle_beta   90.00
_cell.angle_gamma   90.00
#
_symmetry.space_group_name_H-M   'P 1'
#
loop_
_entity.id
_entity.type
_entity.pdbx_description
1 polymer ?
#
loop_
_entity_poly.entity_id
_entity_poly.type
_entity_poly.pdbx_seq_one_letter_code
_entity_poly.pdbx_strand_id
1 'polypeptide(L)'
;MLSIRQKGIQNRIIIVMNPTDNNHWVYKRFIENTHKEVMYDGVPVQISTHPNVLHIHTTYLDNLENLSPEFIKEVEDMKANNPEKYAHTVMGRWADVAEGAVFKKIGVVKEFPKWCKKVAIGDDFGFTHDPSAGILCGIIDNDLYLDELFYRTGMLSSDIVKELKRYGSLKVFSESADPRLIQEIHNASIKIYPVDKSGNSIIAGIDKMLSFDHIFVTERSYNLRTEFRKYVWDTDKDGNYINQPIDKYNHGIDAVRYYVLGQLLGKILKPKGDMAAAFAR
;
A
#
# COMPACT_ATOMS: atom_id res chain seq x y z
N MET A 1 -15.63 20.96 2.76
CA MET A 1 -15.00 22.03 3.55
C MET A 1 -15.93 23.23 3.54
N LEU A 2 -16.59 23.56 4.65
CA LEU A 2 -17.40 24.75 4.76
C LEU A 2 -16.48 25.98 4.80
N SER A 3 -16.54 26.82 3.79
CA SER A 3 -15.80 28.08 3.74
C SER A 3 -16.55 29.10 4.56
N ILE A 4 -16.09 29.36 5.78
CA ILE A 4 -16.59 30.50 6.58
C ILE A 4 -15.98 31.76 5.95
N ARG A 5 -16.75 32.46 5.12
CA ARG A 5 -16.35 33.73 4.55
C ARG A 5 -17.21 34.85 5.11
N GLN A 6 -16.59 35.73 5.87
CA GLN A 6 -17.23 36.97 6.30
C GLN A 6 -16.65 38.11 5.47
N LYS A 7 -17.54 38.95 4.92
CA LYS A 7 -17.15 40.10 4.10
C LYS A 7 -16.31 41.07 4.93
N GLY A 8 -15.14 41.46 4.42
CA GLY A 8 -14.25 42.44 5.06
C GLY A 8 -13.33 41.89 6.16
N ILE A 9 -13.33 40.56 6.42
CA ILE A 9 -12.42 39.91 7.35
C ILE A 9 -11.52 38.92 6.61
N GLN A 10 -10.21 38.99 6.86
CA GLN A 10 -9.27 38.01 6.36
C GLN A 10 -9.36 36.73 7.18
N ASN A 11 -9.95 35.68 6.59
CA ASN A 11 -10.02 34.37 7.25
C ASN A 11 -8.63 33.72 7.27
N ARG A 12 -8.26 33.13 8.40
CA ARG A 12 -7.03 32.37 8.59
C ARG A 12 -7.36 30.99 9.13
N ILE A 13 -6.66 29.97 8.66
CA ILE A 13 -6.71 28.60 9.19
C ILE A 13 -5.33 28.32 9.75
N ILE A 14 -5.25 27.96 11.02
CA ILE A 14 -4.02 27.53 11.67
C ILE A 14 -4.06 26.01 11.77
N ILE A 15 -3.03 25.36 11.25
CA ILE A 15 -2.85 23.91 11.32
C ILE A 15 -1.57 23.66 12.11
N VAL A 16 -1.69 22.98 13.24
CA VAL A 16 -0.54 22.51 14.03
C VAL A 16 -0.53 21.00 13.94
N MET A 17 0.57 20.43 13.46
CA MET A 17 0.69 18.99 13.24
C MET A 17 2.15 18.55 13.16
N ASN A 18 2.43 17.31 13.54
CA ASN A 18 3.60 16.63 13.07
C ASN A 18 3.33 16.08 11.66
N PRO A 19 4.27 16.20 10.71
CA PRO A 19 4.15 15.56 9.42
C PRO A 19 3.89 14.05 9.57
N THR A 20 3.06 13.52 8.71
CA THR A 20 2.84 12.08 8.58
C THR A 20 3.51 11.57 7.30
N ASP A 21 2.79 10.93 6.43
CA ASP A 21 3.28 10.53 5.12
C ASP A 21 2.90 11.52 4.01
N ASN A 22 3.55 11.40 2.88
CA ASN A 22 3.35 12.27 1.72
C ASN A 22 2.00 12.07 0.99
N ASN A 23 1.11 11.18 1.47
CA ASN A 23 -0.28 11.08 1.02
C ASN A 23 -1.22 11.98 1.82
N HIS A 24 -0.77 12.56 2.91
CA HIS A 24 -1.60 13.47 3.71
C HIS A 24 -2.05 14.67 2.87
N TRP A 25 -3.31 15.09 3.02
CA TRP A 25 -3.90 16.14 2.21
C TRP A 25 -3.18 17.49 2.30
N VAL A 26 -2.54 17.81 3.45
CA VAL A 26 -1.72 19.01 3.61
C VAL A 26 -0.49 18.95 2.71
N TYR A 27 0.20 17.78 2.67
CA TYR A 27 1.32 17.58 1.78
C TYR A 27 0.92 17.76 0.32
N LYS A 28 -0.11 17.01 -0.12
CA LYS A 28 -0.61 17.06 -1.50
C LYS A 28 -1.03 18.45 -1.96
N ARG A 29 -1.61 19.22 -1.07
CA ARG A 29 -2.14 20.54 -1.41
C ARG A 29 -1.12 21.66 -1.33
N PHE A 30 -0.18 21.62 -0.39
CA PHE A 30 0.64 22.77 -0.03
C PHE A 30 2.15 22.54 -0.09
N ILE A 31 2.60 21.30 -0.32
CA ILE A 31 4.03 20.95 -0.29
C ILE A 31 4.45 20.24 -1.58
N GLU A 32 3.74 19.24 -2.04
CA GLU A 32 4.14 18.33 -3.13
C GLU A 32 4.79 19.06 -4.33
N ASN A 33 4.17 20.13 -4.83
CA ASN A 33 4.65 20.87 -5.99
C ASN A 33 5.13 22.30 -5.67
N THR A 34 5.08 22.71 -4.40
CA THR A 34 5.36 24.08 -3.97
C THR A 34 6.14 24.08 -2.66
N HIS A 35 7.37 23.56 -2.69
CA HIS A 35 8.26 23.54 -1.53
C HIS A 35 9.68 23.90 -1.89
N LYS A 36 10.46 24.20 -0.87
CA LYS A 36 11.92 24.20 -0.87
C LYS A 36 12.42 23.25 0.20
N GLU A 37 13.58 22.68 -0.01
CA GLU A 37 14.25 21.89 1.01
C GLU A 37 15.13 22.80 1.87
N VAL A 38 15.04 22.61 3.17
CA VAL A 38 15.87 23.30 4.17
C VAL A 38 16.50 22.24 5.06
N MET A 39 17.81 22.36 5.28
CA MET A 39 18.55 21.43 6.13
C MET A 39 18.40 21.80 7.61
N TYR A 40 17.89 20.86 8.40
CA TYR A 40 17.83 20.94 9.87
C TYR A 40 18.63 19.78 10.44
N ASP A 41 19.73 20.07 11.10
CA ASP A 41 20.62 19.08 11.70
C ASP A 41 20.98 17.90 10.76
N GLY A 42 21.33 18.25 9.51
CA GLY A 42 21.69 17.28 8.49
C GLY A 42 20.50 16.56 7.81
N VAL A 43 19.25 16.87 8.21
CA VAL A 43 18.03 16.29 7.63
C VAL A 43 17.38 17.28 6.66
N PRO A 44 17.14 16.91 5.39
CA PRO A 44 16.38 17.74 4.45
C PRO A 44 14.90 17.73 4.81
N VAL A 45 14.34 18.90 5.08
CA VAL A 45 12.91 19.09 5.42
C VAL A 45 12.26 19.97 4.37
N GLN A 46 11.07 19.57 3.92
CA GLN A 46 10.30 20.26 2.90
C GLN A 46 9.43 21.37 3.51
N ILE A 47 9.77 22.62 3.23
CA ILE A 47 9.04 23.81 3.67
C ILE A 47 8.18 24.33 2.54
N SER A 48 6.89 24.50 2.77
CA SER A 48 5.95 25.03 1.78
C SER A 48 6.37 26.41 1.29
N THR A 49 6.34 26.60 -0.02
CA THR A 49 6.46 27.91 -0.70
C THR A 49 5.16 28.34 -1.35
N HIS A 50 4.05 27.68 -1.00
CA HIS A 50 2.74 27.99 -1.55
C HIS A 50 2.31 29.43 -1.18
N PRO A 51 1.84 30.27 -2.14
CA PRO A 51 1.64 31.70 -1.93
C PRO A 51 0.63 32.08 -0.83
N ASN A 52 -0.29 31.17 -0.49
CA ASN A 52 -1.30 31.37 0.55
C ASN A 52 -0.97 30.66 1.86
N VAL A 53 0.28 30.23 2.07
CA VAL A 53 0.71 29.48 3.26
C VAL A 53 1.89 30.19 3.91
N LEU A 54 1.76 30.48 5.18
CA LEU A 54 2.90 30.75 6.05
C LEU A 54 3.26 29.44 6.74
N HIS A 55 4.37 28.82 6.33
CA HIS A 55 4.89 27.62 6.95
C HIS A 55 5.93 28.02 8.02
N ILE A 56 5.62 27.69 9.25
CA ILE A 56 6.55 27.83 10.39
C ILE A 56 6.96 26.41 10.77
N HIS A 57 8.24 26.12 10.67
CA HIS A 57 8.82 24.85 11.06
C HIS A 57 9.60 25.03 12.35
N THR A 58 9.36 24.14 13.31
CA THR A 58 10.06 24.12 14.60
C THR A 58 10.49 22.70 14.96
N THR A 59 11.60 22.58 15.65
CA THR A 59 12.16 21.32 16.12
C THR A 59 12.53 21.44 17.60
N TYR A 60 13.02 20.36 18.21
CA TYR A 60 13.55 20.42 19.58
C TYR A 60 14.71 21.39 19.72
N LEU A 61 15.45 21.66 18.64
CA LEU A 61 16.59 22.58 18.63
C LEU A 61 16.18 24.03 18.94
N ASP A 62 14.93 24.39 18.64
CA ASP A 62 14.39 25.73 18.92
C ASP A 62 14.04 25.93 20.41
N ASN A 63 14.12 24.86 21.22
CA ASN A 63 13.74 24.90 22.64
C ASN A 63 14.75 24.15 23.55
N LEU A 64 15.99 23.98 23.11
CA LEU A 64 17.01 23.17 23.81
C LEU A 64 17.21 23.56 25.28
N GLU A 65 17.16 24.85 25.58
CA GLU A 65 17.39 25.38 26.93
C GLU A 65 16.31 24.98 27.95
N ASN A 66 15.14 24.54 27.48
CA ASN A 66 14.02 24.14 28.32
C ASN A 66 13.83 22.61 28.35
N LEU A 67 14.68 21.84 27.66
CA LEU A 67 14.58 20.39 27.59
C LEU A 67 15.48 19.73 28.64
N SER A 68 15.01 18.61 29.19
CA SER A 68 15.82 17.84 30.14
C SER A 68 16.99 17.13 29.45
N PRO A 69 18.11 16.93 30.14
CA PRO A 69 19.24 16.17 29.61
C PRO A 69 18.87 14.75 29.16
N GLU A 70 17.93 14.11 29.86
CA GLU A 70 17.46 12.77 29.55
C GLU A 70 16.74 12.75 28.20
N PHE A 71 15.85 13.75 27.95
CA PHE A 71 15.16 13.88 26.66
C PHE A 71 16.16 14.13 25.52
N ILE A 72 17.13 15.01 25.71
CA ILE A 72 18.16 15.29 24.71
C ILE A 72 18.93 14.01 24.37
N LYS A 73 19.31 13.25 25.41
CA LYS A 73 20.01 11.97 25.21
C LYS A 73 19.18 10.97 24.43
N GLU A 74 17.87 10.84 24.73
CA GLU A 74 16.97 9.97 24.00
C GLU A 74 16.87 10.35 22.51
N VAL A 75 16.81 11.64 22.21
CA VAL A 75 16.82 12.16 20.84
C VAL A 75 18.14 11.84 20.12
N GLU A 76 19.30 12.03 20.77
CA GLU A 76 20.61 11.71 20.19
C GLU A 76 20.79 10.19 19.99
N ASP A 77 20.32 9.38 20.92
CA ASP A 77 20.29 7.92 20.77
C ASP A 77 19.40 7.50 19.59
N MET A 78 18.25 8.15 19.41
CA MET A 78 17.38 7.93 18.24
C MET A 78 18.08 8.32 16.94
N LYS A 79 18.77 9.47 16.93
CA LYS A 79 19.53 9.94 15.76
C LYS A 79 20.62 8.95 15.35
N ALA A 80 21.31 8.37 16.32
CA ALA A 80 22.39 7.41 16.08
C ALA A 80 21.87 6.05 15.61
N ASN A 81 20.80 5.54 16.24
CA ASN A 81 20.34 4.17 16.06
C ASN A 81 19.20 4.04 15.02
N ASN A 82 18.41 5.09 14.80
CA ASN A 82 17.29 5.10 13.85
C ASN A 82 17.14 6.46 13.17
N PRO A 83 18.07 6.82 12.25
CA PRO A 83 18.09 8.13 11.61
C PRO A 83 16.83 8.46 10.80
N GLU A 84 16.13 7.45 10.26
CA GLU A 84 14.88 7.65 9.54
C GLU A 84 13.75 8.09 10.50
N LYS A 85 13.64 7.42 11.66
CA LYS A 85 12.69 7.80 12.70
C LYS A 85 13.01 9.18 13.25
N TYR A 86 14.28 9.48 13.50
CA TYR A 86 14.73 10.80 13.92
C TYR A 86 14.32 11.88 12.91
N ALA A 87 14.61 11.66 11.62
CA ALA A 87 14.27 12.60 10.57
C ALA A 87 12.77 12.87 10.47
N HIS A 88 11.95 11.84 10.63
CA HIS A 88 10.49 11.96 10.58
C HIS A 88 9.90 12.54 11.86
N THR A 89 10.16 11.92 13.01
CA THR A 89 9.45 12.21 14.28
C THR A 89 9.98 13.48 14.95
N VAL A 90 11.30 13.70 14.89
CA VAL A 90 11.98 14.79 15.60
C VAL A 90 12.21 16.00 14.69
N MET A 91 12.69 15.76 13.46
CA MET A 91 12.96 16.84 12.50
C MET A 91 11.76 17.21 11.63
N GLY A 92 10.65 16.49 11.70
CA GLY A 92 9.43 16.83 10.97
C GLY A 92 9.53 16.64 9.45
N ARG A 93 10.35 15.69 8.97
CA ARG A 93 10.38 15.31 7.56
C ARG A 93 9.14 14.49 7.22
N TRP A 94 8.52 14.77 6.09
CA TRP A 94 7.45 13.92 5.56
C TRP A 94 7.99 12.53 5.21
N ALA A 95 7.29 11.49 5.65
CA ALA A 95 7.69 10.13 5.35
C ALA A 95 7.18 9.70 3.96
N ASP A 96 7.99 8.93 3.23
CA ASP A 96 7.56 8.34 1.95
C ASP A 96 6.60 7.16 2.16
N VAL A 97 6.78 6.44 3.26
CA VAL A 97 5.94 5.32 3.71
C VAL A 97 5.64 5.47 5.20
N ALA A 98 4.56 4.82 5.66
CA ALA A 98 4.21 4.82 7.08
C ALA A 98 5.29 4.14 7.92
N GLU A 99 5.44 4.59 9.17
CA GLU A 99 6.32 3.90 10.13
C GLU A 99 5.84 2.45 10.32
N GLY A 100 6.77 1.50 10.38
CA GLY A 100 6.41 0.07 10.44
C GLY A 100 5.91 -0.54 9.13
N ALA A 101 6.05 0.16 7.99
CA ALA A 101 5.62 -0.38 6.71
C ALA A 101 6.22 -1.76 6.42
N VAL A 102 5.36 -2.69 5.99
CA VAL A 102 5.75 -4.05 5.59
C VAL A 102 6.66 -3.99 4.37
N PHE A 103 6.31 -3.14 3.39
CA PHE A 103 7.04 -2.98 2.14
C PHE A 103 7.70 -1.60 2.08
N LYS A 104 9.00 -1.53 2.33
CA LYS A 104 9.72 -0.25 2.47
C LYS A 104 10.17 0.36 1.13
N LYS A 105 10.36 -0.47 0.10
CA LYS A 105 10.92 -0.04 -1.19
C LYS A 105 10.07 -0.54 -2.34
N ILE A 106 9.21 0.32 -2.86
CA ILE A 106 8.38 0.04 -4.03
C ILE A 106 8.81 0.97 -5.16
N GLY A 107 9.25 0.38 -6.26
CA GLY A 107 9.58 1.09 -7.48
C GLY A 107 8.31 1.45 -8.27
N VAL A 108 8.39 2.50 -9.08
CA VAL A 108 7.31 2.91 -9.97
C VAL A 108 7.78 2.79 -11.41
N VAL A 109 6.96 2.15 -12.26
CA VAL A 109 7.21 2.00 -13.70
C VAL A 109 6.06 2.59 -14.50
N LYS A 110 6.34 3.11 -15.68
CA LYS A 110 5.33 3.74 -16.52
C LYS A 110 4.25 2.75 -16.97
N GLU A 111 4.68 1.56 -17.40
CA GLU A 111 3.81 0.52 -17.97
C GLU A 111 4.24 -0.86 -17.50
N PHE A 112 3.31 -1.82 -17.50
CA PHE A 112 3.60 -3.22 -17.23
C PHE A 112 4.45 -3.81 -18.36
N PRO A 113 5.63 -4.42 -18.09
CA PRO A 113 6.51 -4.90 -19.11
C PRO A 113 5.93 -6.10 -19.88
N LYS A 114 6.01 -6.07 -21.22
CA LYS A 114 5.43 -7.10 -22.08
C LYS A 114 6.14 -8.47 -22.00
N TRP A 115 7.39 -8.49 -21.51
CA TRP A 115 8.22 -9.71 -21.42
C TRP A 115 8.23 -10.36 -20.04
N CYS A 116 7.32 -9.96 -19.18
CA CYS A 116 7.12 -10.63 -17.89
C CYS A 116 6.83 -12.12 -18.09
N LYS A 117 7.44 -12.95 -17.25
CA LYS A 117 7.14 -14.38 -17.11
C LYS A 117 6.13 -14.62 -16.00
N LYS A 118 5.51 -15.82 -15.98
CA LYS A 118 4.53 -16.23 -14.97
C LYS A 118 3.38 -15.22 -14.79
N VAL A 119 2.96 -14.59 -15.90
CA VAL A 119 1.92 -13.57 -15.88
C VAL A 119 0.58 -14.20 -15.50
N ALA A 120 -0.07 -13.65 -14.50
CA ALA A 120 -1.41 -14.05 -14.04
C ALA A 120 -2.05 -12.89 -13.26
N ILE A 121 -3.32 -13.05 -12.91
CA ILE A 121 -4.09 -12.05 -12.16
C ILE A 121 -4.26 -12.58 -10.74
N GLY A 122 -4.03 -11.74 -9.74
CA GLY A 122 -4.50 -11.91 -8.39
C GLY A 122 -5.82 -11.15 -8.23
N ASP A 123 -6.80 -11.74 -7.55
CA ASP A 123 -8.13 -11.14 -7.39
C ASP A 123 -8.63 -11.28 -5.95
N ASP A 124 -8.93 -10.15 -5.30
CA ASP A 124 -9.52 -10.08 -3.98
C ASP A 124 -10.96 -9.57 -4.10
N PHE A 125 -11.91 -10.39 -3.66
CA PHE A 125 -13.34 -10.08 -3.79
C PHE A 125 -13.83 -9.22 -2.62
N GLY A 126 -14.27 -8.02 -2.91
CA GLY A 126 -15.03 -7.17 -2.01
C GLY A 126 -16.43 -6.90 -2.55
N PHE A 127 -17.29 -6.26 -1.79
CA PHE A 127 -18.62 -5.86 -2.26
C PHE A 127 -19.05 -4.50 -1.72
N THR A 128 -19.74 -4.46 -0.57
CA THR A 128 -20.45 -3.24 -0.13
C THR A 128 -19.50 -2.18 0.40
N HIS A 129 -18.59 -2.55 1.29
CA HIS A 129 -17.67 -1.64 1.97
C HIS A 129 -16.23 -1.82 1.49
N ASP A 130 -15.88 -3.04 1.14
CA ASP A 130 -14.56 -3.41 0.67
C ASP A 130 -14.52 -3.43 -0.86
N PRO A 131 -13.47 -2.89 -1.48
CA PRO A 131 -13.33 -2.93 -2.93
C PRO A 131 -12.97 -4.34 -3.40
N SER A 132 -13.48 -4.72 -4.57
CA SER A 132 -12.88 -5.81 -5.34
C SER A 132 -11.63 -5.28 -6.03
N ALA A 133 -10.52 -6.01 -5.92
CA ALA A 133 -9.23 -5.63 -6.46
C ALA A 133 -8.65 -6.72 -7.35
N GLY A 134 -8.42 -6.39 -8.62
CA GLY A 134 -7.76 -7.26 -9.59
C GLY A 134 -6.40 -6.69 -10.01
N ILE A 135 -5.34 -7.44 -9.79
CA ILE A 135 -3.96 -7.02 -10.04
C ILE A 135 -3.28 -7.97 -11.04
N LEU A 136 -2.82 -7.43 -12.15
CA LEU A 136 -1.94 -8.14 -13.07
C LEU A 136 -0.55 -8.25 -12.47
N CYS A 137 -0.03 -9.45 -12.35
CA CYS A 137 1.26 -9.75 -11.76
C CYS A 137 2.15 -10.47 -12.77
N GLY A 138 3.44 -10.20 -12.73
CA GLY A 138 4.44 -10.88 -13.57
C GLY A 138 5.83 -10.69 -13.01
N ILE A 139 6.78 -11.48 -13.52
CA ILE A 139 8.15 -11.54 -13.00
C ILE A 139 9.13 -11.37 -14.17
N ILE A 140 10.15 -10.55 -13.94
CA ILE A 140 11.36 -10.49 -14.77
C ILE A 140 12.54 -10.75 -13.83
N ASP A 141 13.33 -11.77 -14.13
CA ASP A 141 14.41 -12.24 -13.28
C ASP A 141 13.93 -12.50 -11.84
N ASN A 142 14.28 -11.68 -10.88
CA ASN A 142 13.78 -11.73 -9.50
C ASN A 142 13.04 -10.46 -9.08
N ASP A 143 12.52 -9.70 -10.03
CA ASP A 143 11.70 -8.52 -9.81
C ASP A 143 10.22 -8.82 -10.05
N LEU A 144 9.34 -8.35 -9.16
CA LEU A 144 7.89 -8.48 -9.26
C LEU A 144 7.29 -7.20 -9.86
N TYR A 145 6.51 -7.34 -10.93
CA TYR A 145 5.81 -6.25 -11.61
C TYR A 145 4.31 -6.37 -11.41
N LEU A 146 3.68 -5.25 -11.07
CA LEU A 146 2.27 -5.17 -10.68
C LEU A 146 1.56 -4.06 -11.42
N ASP A 147 0.32 -4.34 -11.87
CA ASP A 147 -0.53 -3.38 -12.56
C ASP A 147 -1.99 -3.54 -12.11
N GLU A 148 -2.58 -2.48 -11.56
CA GLU A 148 -3.96 -2.45 -11.08
C GLU A 148 -4.93 -2.46 -12.26
N LEU A 149 -5.68 -3.53 -12.41
CA LEU A 149 -6.68 -3.67 -13.47
C LEU A 149 -8.00 -3.02 -13.08
N PHE A 150 -8.42 -3.28 -11.86
CA PHE A 150 -9.58 -2.65 -11.22
C PHE A 150 -9.40 -2.63 -9.70
N TYR A 151 -10.04 -1.64 -9.09
CA TYR A 151 -10.10 -1.47 -7.64
C TYR A 151 -11.36 -0.65 -7.32
N ARG A 152 -12.49 -1.33 -7.06
CA ARG A 152 -13.80 -0.68 -6.93
C ARG A 152 -14.70 -1.41 -5.93
N THR A 153 -15.48 -0.66 -5.16
CA THR A 153 -16.58 -1.17 -4.34
C THR A 153 -17.85 -1.39 -5.18
N GLY A 154 -18.73 -2.26 -4.72
CA GLY A 154 -20.03 -2.50 -5.34
C GLY A 154 -19.99 -3.20 -6.70
N MET A 155 -18.88 -3.88 -7.04
CA MET A 155 -18.81 -4.66 -8.28
C MET A 155 -19.69 -5.90 -8.17
N LEU A 156 -20.55 -6.09 -9.18
CA LEU A 156 -21.29 -7.33 -9.35
C LEU A 156 -20.39 -8.41 -9.99
N SER A 157 -20.77 -9.68 -9.85
CA SER A 157 -20.05 -10.79 -10.50
C SER A 157 -19.92 -10.58 -12.01
N SER A 158 -20.95 -10.03 -12.65
CA SER A 158 -20.92 -9.66 -14.07
C SER A 158 -19.86 -8.61 -14.42
N ASP A 159 -19.60 -7.66 -13.51
CA ASP A 159 -18.59 -6.62 -13.71
C ASP A 159 -17.20 -7.22 -13.61
N ILE A 160 -16.95 -8.06 -12.58
CA ILE A 160 -15.69 -8.78 -12.40
C ILE A 160 -15.41 -9.66 -13.63
N VAL A 161 -16.39 -10.46 -14.06
CA VAL A 161 -16.27 -11.28 -15.27
C VAL A 161 -15.92 -10.44 -16.51
N LYS A 162 -16.58 -9.30 -16.69
CA LYS A 162 -16.33 -8.38 -17.81
C LYS A 162 -14.90 -7.83 -17.79
N GLU A 163 -14.38 -7.45 -16.62
CA GLU A 163 -13.00 -6.97 -16.49
C GLU A 163 -12.01 -8.10 -16.77
N LEU A 164 -12.18 -9.26 -16.16
CA LEU A 164 -11.27 -10.40 -16.32
C LEU A 164 -11.23 -10.94 -17.75
N LYS A 165 -12.34 -10.95 -18.46
CA LYS A 165 -12.41 -11.37 -19.89
C LYS A 165 -11.52 -10.56 -20.82
N ARG A 166 -11.16 -9.32 -20.48
CA ARG A 166 -10.24 -8.48 -21.27
C ARG A 166 -8.83 -9.07 -21.33
N TYR A 167 -8.47 -9.93 -20.38
CA TYR A 167 -7.14 -10.52 -20.25
C TYR A 167 -7.07 -11.96 -20.73
N GLY A 168 -8.10 -12.42 -21.41
CA GLY A 168 -8.12 -13.65 -22.20
C GLY A 168 -7.88 -14.91 -21.37
N SER A 169 -6.80 -15.64 -21.70
CA SER A 169 -6.50 -16.97 -21.12
C SER A 169 -5.62 -16.91 -19.88
N LEU A 170 -5.35 -15.72 -19.32
CA LEU A 170 -4.55 -15.63 -18.10
C LEU A 170 -5.24 -16.38 -16.95
N LYS A 171 -4.42 -16.98 -16.10
CA LYS A 171 -4.91 -17.57 -14.85
C LYS A 171 -5.27 -16.48 -13.88
N VAL A 172 -6.34 -16.69 -13.10
CA VAL A 172 -6.76 -15.83 -12.00
C VAL A 172 -6.61 -16.62 -10.71
N PHE A 173 -5.93 -16.06 -9.73
CA PHE A 173 -5.79 -16.62 -8.38
C PHE A 173 -6.59 -15.76 -7.43
N SER A 174 -7.61 -16.31 -6.80
CA SER A 174 -8.54 -15.55 -5.96
C SER A 174 -8.59 -16.08 -4.54
N GLU A 175 -9.18 -15.28 -3.66
CA GLU A 175 -9.62 -15.79 -2.39
C GLU A 175 -10.59 -16.97 -2.56
N SER A 176 -10.80 -17.73 -1.47
CA SER A 176 -11.63 -18.93 -1.48
C SER A 176 -12.94 -18.79 -0.69
N ALA A 177 -13.24 -17.59 -0.19
CA ALA A 177 -14.38 -17.36 0.71
C ALA A 177 -15.75 -17.34 -0.02
N ASP A 178 -15.78 -17.02 -1.32
CA ASP A 178 -17.03 -17.06 -2.12
C ASP A 178 -16.98 -18.11 -3.24
N PRO A 179 -17.34 -19.38 -2.94
CA PRO A 179 -17.35 -20.45 -3.94
C PRO A 179 -18.36 -20.24 -5.06
N ARG A 180 -19.45 -19.48 -4.82
CA ARG A 180 -20.47 -19.20 -5.85
C ARG A 180 -19.94 -18.24 -6.89
N LEU A 181 -19.30 -17.15 -6.45
CA LEU A 181 -18.68 -16.19 -7.36
C LEU A 181 -17.57 -16.86 -8.18
N ILE A 182 -16.73 -17.68 -7.55
CA ILE A 182 -15.68 -18.46 -8.24
C ILE A 182 -16.31 -19.36 -9.32
N GLN A 183 -17.43 -20.03 -9.01
CA GLN A 183 -18.13 -20.89 -10.00
C GLN A 183 -18.73 -20.07 -11.15
N GLU A 184 -19.30 -18.89 -10.86
CA GLU A 184 -19.78 -17.97 -11.91
C GLU A 184 -18.67 -17.53 -12.86
N ILE A 185 -17.54 -17.10 -12.31
CA ILE A 185 -16.36 -16.68 -13.08
C ILE A 185 -15.83 -17.86 -13.92
N HIS A 186 -15.76 -19.05 -13.33
CA HIS A 186 -15.36 -20.27 -14.06
C HIS A 186 -16.33 -20.62 -15.21
N ASN A 187 -17.65 -20.52 -14.98
CA ASN A 187 -18.68 -20.76 -15.99
C ASN A 187 -18.59 -19.76 -17.16
N ALA A 188 -18.03 -18.58 -16.92
CA ALA A 188 -17.71 -17.60 -17.94
C ALA A 188 -16.44 -17.92 -18.76
N SER A 189 -15.89 -19.14 -18.61
CA SER A 189 -14.67 -19.64 -19.27
C SER A 189 -13.38 -18.93 -18.85
N ILE A 190 -13.33 -18.41 -17.63
CA ILE A 190 -12.12 -17.82 -17.03
C ILE A 190 -11.42 -18.87 -16.16
N LYS A 191 -10.13 -19.00 -16.32
CA LYS A 191 -9.28 -19.94 -15.56
C LYS A 191 -9.02 -19.41 -14.16
N ILE A 192 -9.98 -19.54 -13.26
CA ILE A 192 -9.87 -19.07 -11.87
C ILE A 192 -9.52 -20.22 -10.92
N TYR A 193 -8.63 -19.96 -9.99
CA TYR A 193 -8.12 -20.93 -9.01
C TYR A 193 -8.19 -20.31 -7.60
N PRO A 194 -9.06 -20.82 -6.73
CA PRO A 194 -9.10 -20.39 -5.33
C PRO A 194 -7.83 -20.82 -4.60
N VAL A 195 -7.24 -19.92 -3.81
CA VAL A 195 -6.04 -20.23 -3.05
C VAL A 195 -6.35 -20.83 -1.69
N ASP A 196 -5.47 -21.70 -1.23
CA ASP A 196 -5.50 -22.23 0.13
C ASP A 196 -4.95 -21.19 1.10
N LYS A 197 -5.85 -20.67 1.95
CA LYS A 197 -5.53 -19.69 3.00
C LYS A 197 -5.24 -20.36 4.35
N SER A 198 -5.11 -21.69 4.41
CA SER A 198 -4.82 -22.41 5.66
C SER A 198 -3.43 -22.10 6.21
N GLY A 199 -3.28 -22.26 7.50
CA GLY A 199 -2.03 -21.97 8.20
C GLY A 199 -1.66 -20.49 8.19
N ASN A 200 -0.37 -20.20 8.21
CA ASN A 200 0.16 -18.82 8.21
C ASN A 200 0.30 -18.26 6.78
N SER A 201 -0.78 -18.33 5.99
CA SER A 201 -0.76 -17.96 4.56
C SER A 201 -0.48 -16.46 4.33
N ILE A 202 -0.89 -15.59 5.26
CA ILE A 202 -0.64 -14.15 5.17
C ILE A 202 0.87 -13.90 5.21
N ILE A 203 1.53 -14.39 6.24
CA ILE A 203 2.98 -14.20 6.41
C ILE A 203 3.76 -14.90 5.29
N ALA A 204 3.39 -16.14 4.94
CA ALA A 204 4.05 -16.85 3.84
C ALA A 204 3.96 -16.09 2.50
N GLY A 205 2.84 -15.45 2.23
CA GLY A 205 2.67 -14.60 1.06
C GLY A 205 3.54 -13.34 1.12
N ILE A 206 3.53 -12.65 2.28
CA ILE A 206 4.35 -11.46 2.51
C ILE A 206 5.85 -11.80 2.40
N ASP A 207 6.31 -12.86 3.06
CA ASP A 207 7.71 -13.30 3.02
C ASP A 207 8.15 -13.58 1.57
N LYS A 208 7.28 -14.24 0.79
CA LYS A 208 7.57 -14.46 -0.63
C LYS A 208 7.63 -13.15 -1.41
N MET A 209 6.75 -12.19 -1.16
CA MET A 209 6.81 -10.87 -1.79
C MET A 209 8.08 -10.12 -1.39
N LEU A 210 8.49 -10.17 -0.12
CA LEU A 210 9.72 -9.56 0.37
C LEU A 210 11.00 -10.25 -0.15
N SER A 211 10.91 -11.48 -0.65
CA SER A 211 12.05 -12.21 -1.24
C SER A 211 12.40 -11.77 -2.67
N PHE A 212 11.61 -10.91 -3.30
CA PHE A 212 11.97 -10.27 -4.57
C PHE A 212 13.01 -9.18 -4.34
N ASP A 213 13.89 -8.97 -5.30
CA ASP A 213 14.89 -7.90 -5.24
C ASP A 213 14.21 -6.54 -5.28
N HIS A 214 13.20 -6.40 -6.16
CA HIS A 214 12.36 -5.21 -6.25
C HIS A 214 10.90 -5.58 -6.52
N ILE A 215 10.00 -4.71 -6.07
CA ILE A 215 8.59 -4.72 -6.44
C ILE A 215 8.31 -3.43 -7.20
N PHE A 216 7.87 -3.54 -8.44
CA PHE A 216 7.52 -2.43 -9.29
C PHE A 216 6.01 -2.35 -9.50
N VAL A 217 5.45 -1.16 -9.32
CA VAL A 217 4.03 -0.89 -9.52
C VAL A 217 3.87 0.16 -10.62
N THR A 218 2.91 -0.03 -11.53
CA THR A 218 2.70 0.94 -12.61
C THR A 218 2.19 2.28 -12.07
N GLU A 219 2.52 3.38 -12.78
CA GLU A 219 2.11 4.74 -12.39
C GLU A 219 0.59 4.86 -12.22
N ARG A 220 -0.19 4.18 -13.06
CA ARG A 220 -1.66 4.22 -13.04
C ARG A 220 -2.29 3.48 -11.85
N SER A 221 -1.56 2.61 -11.19
CA SER A 221 -2.02 1.78 -10.05
C SER A 221 -2.07 2.59 -8.76
N TYR A 222 -2.91 3.60 -8.71
CA TYR A 222 -2.97 4.56 -7.61
C TYR A 222 -3.34 3.92 -6.26
N ASN A 223 -4.39 3.05 -6.26
CA ASN A 223 -4.86 2.42 -5.02
C ASN A 223 -3.82 1.45 -4.47
N LEU A 224 -3.28 0.58 -5.31
CA LEU A 224 -2.25 -0.39 -4.93
C LEU A 224 -1.00 0.32 -4.37
N ARG A 225 -0.53 1.40 -5.02
CA ARG A 225 0.59 2.21 -4.52
C ARG A 225 0.29 2.86 -3.16
N THR A 226 -0.96 3.28 -2.95
CA THR A 226 -1.40 3.85 -1.67
C THR A 226 -1.42 2.79 -0.58
N GLU A 227 -1.88 1.58 -0.87
CA GLU A 227 -1.84 0.46 0.06
C GLU A 227 -0.40 0.11 0.46
N PHE A 228 0.50 -0.09 -0.49
CA PHE A 228 1.91 -0.39 -0.20
C PHE A 228 2.57 0.63 0.74
N ARG A 229 2.17 1.89 0.69
CA ARG A 229 2.70 2.94 1.58
C ARG A 229 2.10 2.90 2.98
N LYS A 230 0.88 2.37 3.13
CA LYS A 230 0.09 2.38 4.38
C LYS A 230 -0.01 1.04 5.07
N TYR A 231 0.35 -0.05 4.39
CA TYR A 231 0.30 -1.39 4.94
C TYR A 231 1.47 -1.59 5.90
N VAL A 232 1.16 -1.66 7.19
CA VAL A 232 2.15 -1.71 8.27
C VAL A 232 1.98 -2.96 9.10
N TRP A 233 3.03 -3.32 9.83
CA TRP A 233 2.92 -4.31 10.90
C TRP A 233 2.05 -3.75 12.02
N ASP A 234 1.23 -4.59 12.60
CA ASP A 234 0.43 -4.25 13.80
C ASP A 234 1.33 -4.16 15.03
N THR A 235 0.81 -3.53 16.08
CA THR A 235 1.56 -3.33 17.32
C THR A 235 0.85 -3.99 18.50
N ASP A 236 1.63 -4.47 19.47
CA ASP A 236 1.12 -4.89 20.76
C ASP A 236 0.69 -3.68 21.62
N LYS A 237 0.23 -3.94 22.84
CA LYS A 237 -0.22 -2.89 23.77
C LYS A 237 0.90 -1.94 24.23
N ASP A 238 2.14 -2.37 24.09
CA ASP A 238 3.32 -1.61 24.48
C ASP A 238 3.91 -0.84 23.28
N GLY A 239 3.28 -0.94 22.09
CA GLY A 239 3.69 -0.27 20.87
C GLY A 239 4.80 -0.98 20.08
N ASN A 240 5.14 -2.22 20.41
CA ASN A 240 6.11 -3.01 19.66
C ASN A 240 5.45 -3.68 18.46
N TYR A 241 6.12 -3.66 17.31
CA TYR A 241 5.61 -4.35 16.12
C TYR A 241 5.55 -5.87 16.33
N ILE A 242 4.40 -6.44 15.96
CA ILE A 242 4.20 -7.88 15.93
C ILE A 242 4.25 -8.40 14.50
N ASN A 243 4.54 -9.70 14.34
CA ASN A 243 4.59 -10.33 13.01
C ASN A 243 3.18 -10.64 12.48
N GLN A 244 2.35 -9.61 12.46
CA GLN A 244 1.01 -9.60 11.91
C GLN A 244 0.76 -8.24 11.29
N PRO A 245 0.35 -8.14 10.03
CA PRO A 245 0.00 -6.85 9.45
C PRO A 245 -1.39 -6.39 9.91
N ILE A 246 -1.64 -5.07 9.80
CA ILE A 246 -2.97 -4.51 10.04
C ILE A 246 -3.98 -5.02 9.01
N ASP A 247 -5.24 -5.14 9.41
CA ASP A 247 -6.35 -5.51 8.53
C ASP A 247 -6.98 -4.27 7.88
N LYS A 248 -6.14 -3.48 7.22
CA LYS A 248 -6.51 -2.27 6.45
C LYS A 248 -5.51 -2.05 5.34
N TYR A 249 -5.95 -1.40 4.26
CA TYR A 249 -5.10 -1.11 3.11
C TYR A 249 -4.45 -2.35 2.51
N ASN A 250 -5.23 -3.41 2.38
CA ASN A 250 -4.74 -4.76 2.05
C ASN A 250 -5.38 -5.40 0.82
N HIS A 251 -6.44 -4.84 0.24
CA HIS A 251 -7.19 -5.50 -0.85
C HIS A 251 -6.34 -5.75 -2.10
N GLY A 252 -5.64 -4.75 -2.60
CA GLY A 252 -4.71 -4.94 -3.72
C GLY A 252 -3.51 -5.78 -3.33
N ILE A 253 -2.99 -5.61 -2.12
CA ILE A 253 -1.88 -6.43 -1.57
C ILE A 253 -2.33 -7.88 -1.41
N ASP A 254 -3.55 -8.14 -0.95
CA ASP A 254 -4.12 -9.47 -0.82
C ASP A 254 -4.33 -10.12 -2.20
N ALA A 255 -4.79 -9.37 -3.18
CA ALA A 255 -4.84 -9.84 -4.57
C ALA A 255 -3.43 -10.29 -5.06
N VAL A 256 -2.38 -9.49 -4.83
CA VAL A 256 -1.00 -9.87 -5.13
C VAL A 256 -0.58 -11.11 -4.35
N ARG A 257 -0.95 -11.20 -3.08
CA ARG A 257 -0.66 -12.35 -2.22
C ARG A 257 -1.33 -13.63 -2.73
N TYR A 258 -2.55 -13.55 -3.26
CA TYR A 258 -3.21 -14.71 -3.88
C TYR A 258 -2.50 -15.17 -5.15
N TYR A 259 -2.01 -14.24 -6.00
CA TYR A 259 -1.12 -14.59 -7.10
C TYR A 259 0.14 -15.33 -6.60
N VAL A 260 0.79 -14.80 -5.58
CA VAL A 260 2.01 -15.39 -5.02
C VAL A 260 1.74 -16.77 -4.45
N LEU A 261 0.69 -16.94 -3.67
CA LEU A 261 0.31 -18.23 -3.07
C LEU A 261 -0.02 -19.26 -4.15
N GLY A 262 -0.85 -18.89 -5.11
CA GLY A 262 -1.30 -19.81 -6.16
C GLY A 262 -0.25 -20.08 -7.24
N GLN A 263 0.29 -19.03 -7.87
CA GLN A 263 1.19 -19.17 -9.03
C GLN A 263 2.61 -19.57 -8.63
N LEU A 264 3.12 -19.08 -7.51
CA LEU A 264 4.52 -19.28 -7.14
C LEU A 264 4.73 -20.36 -6.09
N LEU A 265 3.81 -20.47 -5.13
CA LEU A 265 3.91 -21.46 -4.04
C LEU A 265 3.02 -22.69 -4.25
N GLY A 266 2.18 -22.71 -5.30
CA GLY A 266 1.32 -23.83 -5.63
C GLY A 266 0.21 -24.12 -4.62
N LYS A 267 -0.12 -23.16 -3.74
CA LYS A 267 -1.16 -23.28 -2.72
C LYS A 267 -2.55 -23.02 -3.34
N ILE A 268 -3.07 -24.01 -4.03
CA ILE A 268 -4.39 -23.96 -4.68
C ILE A 268 -5.29 -24.97 -4.00
N LEU A 269 -6.53 -24.57 -3.68
CA LEU A 269 -7.54 -25.51 -3.21
C LEU A 269 -7.90 -26.48 -4.35
N LYS A 270 -7.78 -27.76 -4.07
CA LYS A 270 -8.30 -28.79 -5.00
C LYS A 270 -9.83 -28.78 -4.94
N PRO A 271 -10.50 -28.73 -6.09
CA PRO A 271 -11.96 -28.80 -6.10
C PRO A 271 -12.43 -30.11 -5.45
N LYS A 272 -13.43 -30.02 -4.58
CA LYS A 272 -14.08 -31.18 -3.96
C LYS A 272 -15.34 -31.52 -4.75
N GLY A 273 -15.58 -32.82 -5.05
CA GLY A 273 -16.80 -33.30 -5.68
C GLY A 273 -16.94 -32.89 -7.15
N ASP A 274 -18.15 -32.48 -7.56
CA ASP A 274 -18.49 -32.17 -8.96
C ASP A 274 -17.66 -31.04 -9.59
N MET A 275 -17.09 -30.17 -8.79
CA MET A 275 -16.13 -29.16 -9.26
C MET A 275 -14.82 -29.78 -9.78
N ALA A 276 -14.42 -30.97 -9.30
CA ALA A 276 -13.19 -31.63 -9.75
C ALA A 276 -13.24 -31.97 -11.26
N ALA A 277 -14.40 -32.29 -11.79
CA ALA A 277 -14.59 -32.58 -13.21
C ALA A 277 -14.53 -31.32 -14.09
N ALA A 278 -14.89 -30.15 -13.54
CA ALA A 278 -14.86 -28.88 -14.27
C ALA A 278 -13.43 -28.30 -14.42
N PHE A 279 -12.54 -28.59 -13.47
CA PHE A 279 -11.15 -28.11 -13.49
C PHE A 279 -10.17 -29.07 -14.20
N ALA A 280 -10.64 -30.24 -14.65
CA ALA A 280 -9.82 -31.25 -15.33
C ALA A 280 -9.81 -31.14 -16.87
N ARG A 281 -10.46 -30.12 -17.44
CA ARG A 281 -10.55 -29.87 -18.89
C ARG A 281 -9.74 -28.67 -19.35
#